data_c95459809813b3b55c2709540b1038e4
#
_entry.id   c95459809813b3b55c2709540b1038e4
#
_cell.length_a   1.000
_cell.length_b   1.000
_cell.length_c   1.000
_cell.angle_alpha   90.00
_cell.angle_beta   90.00
_cell.angle_gamma   90.00
#
_symmetry.space_group_name_H-M   'P 1'
#
loop_
_entity.id
_entity.type
_entity.pdbx_description
1 polymer ?
#
loop_
_entity_poly.entity_id
_entity_poly.type
_entity_poly.pdbx_seq_one_letter_code
_entity_poly.pdbx_strand_id
1 'polypeptide(L)'
;MEQLKILFLCHGNICRSPMAEFIMKDLVRSRGLQDCFLIDSAAVTTEEIGNAIYPPAKRKLYEKGIPFDDHRARLITKKEIEDYYDMVLVMDISNLWYLRRILGVEPGPKIRLM
;
A
#
# COMPACT_ATOMS: atom_id res chain seq x y z
N MET A 1 -8.06 19.75 8.61
CA MET A 1 -8.18 19.40 7.19
C MET A 1 -8.36 17.90 7.03
N GLU A 2 -9.36 17.50 6.26
CA GLU A 2 -9.54 16.08 5.98
C GLU A 2 -8.47 15.57 5.04
N GLN A 3 -7.97 14.38 5.35
CA GLN A 3 -7.00 13.71 4.50
C GLN A 3 -7.69 12.64 3.66
N LEU A 4 -7.25 12.49 2.42
CA LEU A 4 -7.62 11.32 1.60
C LEU A 4 -6.70 10.18 2.00
N LYS A 5 -7.28 9.08 2.45
CA LYS A 5 -6.52 7.92 2.94
C LYS A 5 -6.43 6.86 1.86
N ILE A 6 -5.22 6.66 1.36
CA ILE A 6 -4.93 5.75 0.24
C ILE A 6 -4.09 4.58 0.74
N LEU A 7 -4.50 3.37 0.38
CA LEU A 7 -3.78 2.15 0.71
C LEU A 7 -3.34 1.44 -0.57
N PHE A 8 -2.07 1.07 -0.62
CA PHE A 8 -1.54 0.20 -1.68
C PHE A 8 -1.41 -1.23 -1.16
N LEU A 9 -1.91 -2.20 -1.91
CA LEU A 9 -1.85 -3.62 -1.55
C LEU A 9 -1.08 -4.40 -2.60
N CYS A 10 -0.27 -5.36 -2.14
CA CYS A 10 0.30 -6.37 -3.00
C CYS A 10 0.35 -7.69 -2.24
N HIS A 11 0.91 -8.72 -2.83
CA HIS A 11 0.93 -10.06 -2.24
C HIS A 11 1.60 -10.08 -0.87
N GLY A 12 2.86 -9.64 -0.80
CA GLY A 12 3.68 -9.74 0.41
C GLY A 12 3.99 -8.44 1.13
N ASN A 13 3.72 -7.29 0.53
CA ASN A 13 4.02 -5.97 1.10
C ASN A 13 5.52 -5.75 1.37
N ILE A 14 6.38 -6.32 0.55
CA ILE A 14 7.83 -6.08 0.65
C ILE A 14 8.42 -5.45 -0.61
N CYS A 15 7.71 -5.42 -1.73
CA CYS A 15 8.23 -4.91 -2.99
C CYS A 15 7.31 -3.86 -3.62
N ARG A 16 6.25 -4.31 -4.33
CA ARG A 16 5.42 -3.40 -5.13
C ARG A 16 4.67 -2.37 -4.30
N SER A 17 3.95 -2.80 -3.27
CA SER A 17 3.14 -1.85 -2.49
C SER A 17 3.96 -0.88 -1.65
N PRO A 18 5.07 -1.29 -0.99
CA PRO A 18 5.88 -0.28 -0.31
C PRO A 18 6.56 0.67 -1.28
N MET A 19 6.99 0.22 -2.47
CA MET A 19 7.53 1.13 -3.47
C MET A 19 6.49 2.16 -3.89
N ALA A 20 5.26 1.72 -4.17
CA ALA A 20 4.16 2.63 -4.53
C ALA A 20 3.90 3.62 -3.41
N GLU A 21 3.88 3.17 -2.17
CA GLU A 21 3.69 4.02 -1.00
C GLU A 21 4.73 5.14 -0.95
N PHE A 22 6.02 4.80 -1.03
CA PHE A 22 7.08 5.79 -0.89
C PHE A 22 7.20 6.70 -2.10
N ILE A 23 6.94 6.19 -3.31
CA ILE A 23 6.88 7.01 -4.52
C ILE A 23 5.77 8.04 -4.41
N MET A 24 4.58 7.62 -3.99
CA MET A 24 3.45 8.53 -3.83
C MET A 24 3.70 9.57 -2.75
N LYS A 25 4.28 9.16 -1.62
CA LYS A 25 4.65 10.10 -0.55
C LYS A 25 5.62 11.16 -1.05
N ASP A 26 6.59 10.75 -1.88
CA ASP A 26 7.57 11.68 -2.45
C ASP A 26 6.90 12.65 -3.42
N LEU A 27 6.00 12.15 -4.27
CA LEU A 27 5.27 12.97 -5.23
C LEU A 27 4.41 14.03 -4.54
N VAL A 28 3.62 13.64 -3.53
CA VAL A 28 2.75 14.58 -2.84
C VAL A 28 3.55 15.62 -2.06
N ARG A 29 4.67 15.21 -1.46
CA ARG A 29 5.55 16.13 -0.74
C ARG A 29 6.18 17.14 -1.69
N SER A 30 6.61 16.72 -2.87
CA SER A 30 7.24 17.61 -3.84
C SER A 30 6.26 18.66 -4.37
N ARG A 31 4.95 18.43 -4.20
CA ARG A 31 3.90 19.37 -4.60
C ARG A 31 3.30 20.14 -3.43
N GLY A 32 3.87 19.97 -2.23
CA GLY A 32 3.36 20.64 -1.04
C GLY A 32 2.02 20.12 -0.56
N LEU A 33 1.65 18.87 -0.92
CA LEU A 33 0.35 18.29 -0.63
C LEU A 33 0.39 17.21 0.45
N GLN A 34 1.50 17.05 1.16
CA GLN A 34 1.68 15.99 2.14
C GLN A 34 0.62 15.98 3.24
N ASP A 35 0.07 17.15 3.60
CA ASP A 35 -0.96 17.24 4.63
C ASP A 35 -2.35 16.84 4.13
N CYS A 36 -2.51 16.68 2.82
CA CYS A 36 -3.80 16.34 2.20
C CYS A 36 -4.00 14.83 2.05
N PHE A 37 -2.94 14.03 2.25
CA PHE A 37 -2.97 12.60 2.01
C PHE A 37 -2.40 11.82 3.17
N LEU A 38 -3.02 10.68 3.47
CA LEU A 38 -2.43 9.64 4.31
C LEU A 38 -2.21 8.45 3.40
N ILE A 39 -0.98 7.97 3.28
CA ILE A 39 -0.60 6.95 2.32
C ILE A 39 0.07 5.79 3.04
N ASP A 40 -0.46 4.59 2.88
CA ASP A 40 0.03 3.37 3.52
C ASP A 40 0.13 2.23 2.52
N SER A 41 0.71 1.13 2.96
CA SER A 41 0.72 -0.12 2.21
C SER A 41 0.56 -1.31 3.14
N ALA A 42 0.07 -2.43 2.59
CA ALA A 42 -0.12 -3.67 3.34
C ALA A 42 -0.11 -4.87 2.38
N ALA A 43 -0.15 -6.06 2.95
CA ALA A 43 -0.18 -7.32 2.21
C ALA A 43 -1.56 -7.94 2.26
N VAL A 44 -1.86 -8.77 1.26
CA VAL A 44 -3.06 -9.62 1.25
C VAL A 44 -2.77 -11.04 1.69
N THR A 45 -1.49 -11.37 1.98
CA THR A 45 -1.08 -12.67 2.51
C THR A 45 -0.21 -12.50 3.74
N THR A 46 0.02 -13.61 4.46
CA THR A 46 0.86 -13.63 5.66
C THR A 46 2.30 -14.02 5.38
N GLU A 47 2.66 -14.26 4.13
CA GLU A 47 3.95 -14.87 3.77
C GLU A 47 5.16 -14.07 4.22
N GLU A 48 5.07 -12.74 4.22
CA GLU A 48 6.20 -11.87 4.50
C GLU A 48 6.00 -10.96 5.73
N ILE A 49 5.01 -11.25 6.56
CA ILE A 49 4.71 -10.40 7.72
C ILE A 49 5.96 -10.16 8.57
N GLY A 50 6.23 -8.90 8.88
CA GLY A 50 7.38 -8.48 9.68
C GLY A 50 8.65 -8.27 8.90
N ASN A 51 8.71 -8.66 7.63
CA ASN A 51 9.91 -8.52 6.82
C ASN A 51 10.07 -7.11 6.28
N ALA A 52 11.34 -6.71 6.11
CA ALA A 52 11.69 -5.41 5.55
C ALA A 52 11.45 -5.38 4.04
N ILE A 53 11.58 -4.19 3.45
CA ILE A 53 11.49 -4.01 2.00
C ILE A 53 12.50 -4.94 1.32
N TYR A 54 12.04 -5.61 0.26
CA TYR A 54 12.89 -6.47 -0.56
C TYR A 54 14.15 -5.72 -1.00
N PRO A 55 15.36 -6.27 -0.79
CA PRO A 55 16.60 -5.51 -1.02
C PRO A 55 16.73 -4.85 -2.41
N PRO A 56 16.40 -5.50 -3.53
CA PRO A 56 16.44 -4.83 -4.83
C PRO A 56 15.51 -3.63 -4.93
N ALA A 57 14.32 -3.70 -4.32
CA ALA A 57 13.38 -2.59 -4.30
C ALA A 57 13.94 -1.42 -3.48
N LYS A 58 14.53 -1.74 -2.34
CA LYS A 58 15.18 -0.75 -1.47
C LYS A 58 16.29 -0.02 -2.21
N ARG A 59 17.14 -0.78 -2.92
CA ARG A 59 18.21 -0.19 -3.73
C ARG A 59 17.65 0.74 -4.80
N LYS A 60 16.56 0.35 -5.44
CA LYS A 60 15.95 1.16 -6.50
C LYS A 60 15.42 2.48 -5.95
N LEU A 61 14.77 2.46 -4.80
CA LEU A 61 14.30 3.67 -4.14
C LEU A 61 15.49 4.59 -3.81
N TYR A 62 16.56 4.01 -3.28
CA TYR A 62 17.77 4.77 -2.96
C TYR A 62 18.38 5.40 -4.22
N GLU A 63 18.51 4.62 -5.30
CA GLU A 63 19.07 5.12 -6.57
C GLU A 63 18.26 6.28 -7.14
N LYS A 64 16.96 6.28 -6.96
CA LYS A 64 16.06 7.33 -7.46
C LYS A 64 15.93 8.50 -6.49
N GLY A 65 16.60 8.46 -5.35
CA GLY A 65 16.52 9.52 -4.36
C GLY A 65 15.18 9.62 -3.68
N ILE A 66 14.44 8.52 -3.62
CA ILE A 66 13.12 8.48 -2.99
C ILE A 66 13.27 8.07 -1.52
N PRO A 67 12.89 8.94 -0.57
CA PRO A 67 12.98 8.60 0.86
C PRO A 67 12.08 7.43 1.22
N PHE A 68 12.55 6.58 2.11
CA PHE A 68 11.78 5.48 2.68
C PHE A 68 12.20 5.25 4.13
N ASP A 69 11.32 4.59 4.90
CA ASP A 69 11.58 4.34 6.32
C ASP A 69 11.82 2.85 6.58
N ASP A 70 11.84 2.47 7.86
CA ASP A 70 12.00 1.08 8.28
C ASP A 70 10.66 0.34 8.16
N HIS A 71 10.17 0.26 6.94
CA HIS A 71 8.91 -0.41 6.61
C HIS A 71 8.97 -1.90 6.93
N ARG A 72 7.90 -2.42 7.54
CA ARG A 72 7.72 -3.85 7.80
C ARG A 72 6.39 -4.29 7.20
N ALA A 73 6.40 -5.44 6.54
CA ALA A 73 5.19 -5.99 5.93
C ALA A 73 4.13 -6.28 6.97
N ARG A 74 2.88 -5.91 6.69
CA ARG A 74 1.74 -6.19 7.55
C ARG A 74 0.55 -6.65 6.74
N LEU A 75 -0.29 -7.48 7.35
CA LEU A 75 -1.50 -7.96 6.70
C LEU A 75 -2.61 -6.93 6.86
N ILE A 76 -3.34 -6.69 5.76
CA ILE A 76 -4.51 -5.81 5.81
C ILE A 76 -5.64 -6.47 6.60
N THR A 77 -6.46 -5.67 7.26
CA THR A 77 -7.66 -6.16 7.94
C THR A 77 -8.91 -5.72 7.21
N LYS A 78 -9.97 -6.52 7.34
CA LYS A 78 -11.27 -6.19 6.76
C LYS A 78 -11.77 -4.84 7.27
N LYS A 79 -11.62 -4.59 8.56
CA LYS A 79 -12.08 -3.34 9.18
C LYS A 79 -11.39 -2.12 8.60
N GLU A 80 -10.08 -2.20 8.35
CA GLU A 80 -9.33 -1.10 7.75
C GLU A 80 -9.86 -0.76 6.36
N ILE A 81 -10.18 -1.79 5.57
CA ILE A 81 -10.73 -1.57 4.23
C ILE A 81 -12.12 -0.94 4.30
N GLU A 82 -12.97 -1.42 5.19
CA GLU A 82 -14.35 -0.95 5.28
C GLU A 82 -14.46 0.46 5.88
N ASP A 83 -13.68 0.73 6.94
CA ASP A 83 -13.91 1.91 7.79
C ASP A 83 -12.80 2.95 7.77
N TYR A 84 -11.60 2.63 7.31
CA TYR A 84 -10.48 3.53 7.45
C TYR A 84 -10.02 4.15 6.12
N TYR A 85 -9.74 3.35 5.11
CA TYR A 85 -9.21 3.87 3.86
C TYR A 85 -10.28 4.33 2.89
N ASP A 86 -10.03 5.44 2.20
CA ASP A 86 -10.94 5.98 1.20
C ASP A 86 -10.75 5.31 -0.16
N MET A 87 -9.52 4.93 -0.47
CA MET A 87 -9.17 4.29 -1.73
C MET A 87 -8.16 3.19 -1.48
N VAL A 88 -8.38 2.03 -2.08
CA VAL A 88 -7.50 0.88 -1.97
C VAL A 88 -7.06 0.46 -3.37
N LEU A 89 -5.75 0.51 -3.62
CA LEU A 89 -5.18 0.19 -4.92
C LEU A 89 -4.42 -1.13 -4.84
N VAL A 90 -4.82 -2.10 -5.66
CA VAL A 90 -4.17 -3.40 -5.74
C VAL A 90 -3.25 -3.45 -6.96
N MET A 91 -2.18 -4.23 -6.88
CA MET A 91 -1.16 -4.28 -7.92
C MET A 91 -1.52 -5.19 -9.09
N ASP A 92 -2.27 -6.26 -8.83
CA ASP A 92 -2.69 -7.19 -9.88
C ASP A 92 -4.00 -7.90 -9.49
N ILE A 93 -4.54 -8.67 -10.43
CA ILE A 93 -5.82 -9.35 -10.25
C ILE A 93 -5.75 -10.40 -9.14
N SER A 94 -4.60 -11.03 -8.93
CA SER A 94 -4.47 -12.02 -7.86
C SER A 94 -4.68 -11.39 -6.48
N ASN A 95 -4.29 -10.12 -6.32
CA ASN A 95 -4.54 -9.39 -5.08
C ASN A 95 -6.04 -9.27 -4.80
N LEU A 96 -6.86 -9.05 -5.85
CA LEU A 96 -8.32 -8.99 -5.70
C LEU A 96 -8.88 -10.32 -5.22
N TRP A 97 -8.34 -11.42 -5.70
CA TRP A 97 -8.78 -12.76 -5.30
C TRP A 97 -8.54 -12.99 -3.81
N TYR A 98 -7.34 -12.68 -3.32
CA TYR A 98 -7.04 -12.79 -1.88
C TYR A 98 -7.88 -11.82 -1.05
N LEU A 99 -8.07 -10.60 -1.55
CA LEU A 99 -8.84 -9.59 -0.84
C LEU A 99 -10.30 -10.00 -0.69
N ARG A 100 -10.88 -10.61 -1.71
CA ARG A 100 -12.23 -11.16 -1.65
C ARG A 100 -12.37 -12.17 -0.52
N ARG A 101 -11.36 -13.00 -0.31
CA ARG A 101 -11.37 -13.96 0.79
C ARG A 101 -11.30 -13.30 2.15
N ILE A 102 -10.52 -12.24 2.27
CA ILE A 102 -10.43 -11.47 3.51
C ILE A 102 -11.75 -10.78 3.83
N LEU A 103 -12.37 -10.18 2.81
CA LEU A 103 -13.64 -9.44 2.99
C LEU A 103 -14.84 -10.36 3.16
N GLY A 104 -14.81 -11.53 2.55
CA GLY A 104 -15.96 -12.43 2.52
C GLY A 104 -17.06 -12.01 1.56
N VAL A 105 -16.86 -10.92 0.84
CA VAL A 105 -17.80 -10.38 -0.18
C VAL A 105 -16.98 -9.83 -1.34
N GLU A 106 -17.66 -9.51 -2.45
CA GLU A 106 -17.00 -8.87 -3.58
C GLU A 106 -16.46 -7.49 -3.19
N PRO A 107 -15.25 -7.14 -3.66
CA PRO A 107 -14.70 -5.81 -3.41
C PRO A 107 -15.59 -4.72 -3.98
N GLY A 108 -15.80 -3.65 -3.21
CA GLY A 108 -16.60 -2.53 -3.63
C GLY A 108 -15.83 -1.50 -4.46
N PRO A 109 -16.50 -0.37 -4.79
CA PRO A 109 -15.92 0.62 -5.72
C PRO A 109 -14.70 1.37 -5.19
N LYS A 110 -14.41 1.34 -3.89
CA LYS A 110 -13.19 1.98 -3.37
C LYS A 110 -11.94 1.19 -3.71
N ILE A 111 -12.07 -0.07 -4.13
CA ILE A 111 -10.95 -0.95 -4.46
C ILE A 111 -10.75 -0.95 -5.95
N ARG A 112 -9.53 -0.58 -6.39
CA ARG A 112 -9.22 -0.44 -7.81
C ARG A 112 -7.90 -1.12 -8.15
N LEU A 113 -7.83 -1.64 -9.36
CA LEU A 113 -6.57 -2.13 -9.93
C LEU A 113 -5.72 -0.92 -10.31
N MET A 114 -4.48 -0.97 -9.90
CA MET A 114 -3.54 0.11 -10.18
C MET A 114 -3.06 0.10 -11.63
#